data_a555f2245685b9941d74fa1b7df83ebd
#
_entry.id   a555f2245685b9941d74fa1b7df83ebd
#
_cell.length_a   1.000
_cell.length_b   1.000
_cell.length_c   1.000
_cell.angle_alpha   90.00
_cell.angle_beta   90.00
_cell.angle_gamma   90.00
#
_symmetry.space_group_name_H-M   'P 1'
#
loop_
_entity.id
_entity.type
_entity.pdbx_description
1 polymer ?
#
loop_
_entity_poly.entity_id
_entity_poly.type
_entity_poly.pdbx_seq_one_letter_code
_entity_poly.pdbx_strand_id
1 'polypeptide(L)'
;MVEIKNIVFTSCSFNFIKHTLCFINHLLPLRLKFTNESYIALVDNKKSALVTLDKDSKSHTRFKITKLILEEYCADVSKQLINFVISKYRAQGANSFYVVVDEKQTDLLSIFKSEMNFRACGHEYLYKINCPNTTQHLSLRPFKQNRVNEIRSFYNENINSFNKFLFSRENYQFKNNFEKYVFYNDDETKLLGYFEVATKNCEDFYINFSIDFAYNIYIIDAIRFIYSRLKQKHKSFNLYIKVKDYFMNSKELLAILKENNMEFISKSEILAKDYYREVKENNLFKNAKIIFNDPTTA
;
A
#
# COMPACT_ATOMS: atom_id res chain seq x y z
N MET A 1 5.30 32.23 -10.35
CA MET A 1 6.00 31.75 -9.12
C MET A 1 5.19 30.61 -8.52
N VAL A 2 5.81 29.47 -8.20
CA VAL A 2 5.11 28.35 -7.60
C VAL A 2 5.17 28.46 -6.08
N GLU A 3 4.02 28.56 -5.44
CA GLU A 3 3.90 28.56 -3.97
C GLU A 3 3.36 27.18 -3.51
N ILE A 4 3.99 26.56 -2.52
CA ILE A 4 3.56 25.26 -1.99
C ILE A 4 3.07 25.43 -0.57
N LYS A 5 1.80 25.03 -0.33
CA LYS A 5 1.13 25.11 0.98
C LYS A 5 0.76 23.72 1.49
N ASN A 6 0.94 23.51 2.79
CA ASN A 6 0.36 22.35 3.46
C ASN A 6 -1.14 22.56 3.65
N ILE A 7 -1.95 21.61 3.17
CA ILE A 7 -3.39 21.64 3.37
C ILE A 7 -3.74 20.80 4.59
N VAL A 8 -3.43 21.31 5.77
CA VAL A 8 -3.94 20.67 6.98
C VAL A 8 -5.42 20.99 7.16
N PHE A 9 -5.89 22.14 6.62
CA PHE A 9 -7.23 22.69 6.89
C PHE A 9 -7.82 23.57 5.81
N THR A 10 -7.32 23.58 4.58
CA THR A 10 -7.97 24.39 3.56
C THR A 10 -9.13 23.65 2.92
N SER A 11 -10.22 24.36 2.80
CA SER A 11 -11.49 24.04 2.16
C SER A 11 -11.40 23.61 0.69
N CYS A 12 -10.68 22.54 0.41
CA CYS A 12 -11.01 21.78 -0.76
C CYS A 12 -12.26 21.01 -0.43
N SER A 13 -13.32 21.24 -1.14
CA SER A 13 -14.67 20.69 -1.05
C SER A 13 -14.76 19.15 -1.14
N PHE A 14 -13.87 18.46 -0.49
CA PHE A 14 -13.86 17.00 -0.38
C PHE A 14 -14.30 16.58 1.02
N ASN A 15 -15.61 16.38 1.14
CA ASN A 15 -16.35 15.84 2.26
C ASN A 15 -16.55 16.78 3.46
N PHE A 16 -17.76 17.30 3.56
CA PHE A 16 -18.34 17.96 4.72
C PHE A 16 -18.02 17.26 6.06
N ILE A 17 -17.94 15.94 6.06
CA ILE A 17 -17.59 15.13 7.23
C ILE A 17 -16.13 15.37 7.69
N LYS A 18 -15.16 15.52 6.77
CA LYS A 18 -13.78 15.87 7.14
C LYS A 18 -13.66 17.29 7.70
N HIS A 19 -14.45 18.22 7.20
CA HIS A 19 -14.53 19.59 7.71
C HIS A 19 -15.06 19.64 9.14
N THR A 20 -16.12 18.91 9.43
CA THR A 20 -16.72 18.84 10.76
C THR A 20 -15.76 18.19 11.76
N LEU A 21 -15.08 17.09 11.39
CA LEU A 21 -14.07 16.44 12.22
C LEU A 21 -12.83 17.32 12.45
N CYS A 22 -12.41 18.13 11.47
CA CYS A 22 -11.34 19.11 11.65
C CYS A 22 -11.72 20.23 12.60
N PHE A 23 -12.95 20.74 12.52
CA PHE A 23 -13.47 21.76 13.42
C PHE A 23 -13.57 21.24 14.86
N ILE A 24 -14.03 20.02 15.04
CA ILE A 24 -14.10 19.35 16.35
C ILE A 24 -12.69 19.14 16.94
N ASN A 25 -11.68 18.84 16.13
CA ASN A 25 -10.29 18.70 16.60
C ASN A 25 -9.68 20.02 17.13
N HIS A 26 -10.15 21.16 16.68
CA HIS A 26 -9.73 22.44 17.25
C HIS A 26 -10.39 22.76 18.59
N LEU A 27 -11.59 22.21 18.80
CA LEU A 27 -12.37 22.43 20.02
C LEU A 27 -12.09 21.40 21.12
N LEU A 28 -11.56 20.24 20.78
CA LEU A 28 -11.25 19.19 21.72
C LEU A 28 -9.73 19.05 21.92
N PRO A 29 -9.22 18.85 23.15
CA PRO A 29 -7.80 18.61 23.42
C PRO A 29 -7.30 17.28 22.86
N LEU A 30 -8.17 16.45 22.31
CA LEU A 30 -7.88 15.18 21.64
C LEU A 30 -7.41 15.46 20.21
N ARG A 31 -6.10 15.46 19.98
CA ARG A 31 -5.50 15.50 18.64
C ARG A 31 -5.77 14.18 17.92
N LEU A 32 -6.84 14.14 17.11
CA LEU A 32 -7.00 13.06 16.13
C LEU A 32 -5.84 13.16 15.13
N LYS A 33 -4.90 12.24 15.18
CA LYS A 33 -3.80 12.15 14.23
C LYS A 33 -4.37 11.67 12.89
N PHE A 34 -4.57 12.60 11.96
CA PHE A 34 -4.78 12.24 10.57
C PHE A 34 -3.47 11.65 10.03
N THR A 35 -3.52 10.43 9.49
CA THR A 35 -2.36 9.74 8.95
C THR A 35 -1.89 10.31 7.62
N ASN A 36 -2.78 11.02 6.91
CA ASN A 36 -2.55 11.54 5.56
C ASN A 36 -2.27 13.04 5.59
N GLU A 37 -1.12 13.43 5.06
CA GLU A 37 -0.78 14.84 4.85
C GLU A 37 -0.90 15.18 3.36
N SER A 38 -1.49 16.36 3.08
CA SER A 38 -1.69 16.84 1.72
C SER A 38 -1.04 18.19 1.49
N TYR A 39 -0.47 18.37 0.30
CA TYR A 39 0.20 19.59 -0.13
C TYR A 39 -0.36 20.03 -1.47
N ILE A 40 -0.51 21.33 -1.64
CA ILE A 40 -0.97 21.94 -2.87
C ILE A 40 0.11 22.88 -3.43
N ALA A 41 0.29 22.85 -4.72
CA ALA A 41 1.04 23.85 -5.45
C ALA A 41 0.07 24.89 -6.03
N LEU A 42 0.39 26.16 -5.81
CA LEU A 42 -0.31 27.29 -6.37
C LEU A 42 0.59 27.96 -7.40
N VAL A 43 0.06 28.20 -8.59
CA VAL A 43 0.70 29.01 -9.64
C VAL A 43 -0.20 30.24 -9.82
N ASP A 44 0.35 31.42 -9.60
CA ASP A 44 -0.38 32.69 -9.69
C ASP A 44 -1.72 32.67 -8.87
N ASN A 45 -1.65 32.15 -7.65
CA ASN A 45 -2.76 31.94 -6.74
C ASN A 45 -3.85 30.94 -7.22
N LYS A 46 -3.65 30.26 -8.35
CA LYS A 46 -4.53 29.18 -8.80
C LYS A 46 -3.98 27.83 -8.35
N LYS A 47 -4.89 26.92 -7.97
CA LYS A 47 -4.52 25.55 -7.61
C LYS A 47 -4.07 24.82 -8.86
N SER A 48 -2.87 24.27 -8.87
CA SER A 48 -2.31 23.61 -10.07
C SER A 48 -2.00 22.14 -9.83
N ALA A 49 -1.59 21.77 -8.63
CA ALA A 49 -1.31 20.37 -8.30
C ALA A 49 -1.59 20.07 -6.82
N LEU A 50 -1.97 18.84 -6.52
CA LEU A 50 -2.15 18.34 -5.15
C LEU A 50 -1.47 16.99 -5.00
N VAL A 51 -0.68 16.81 -3.95
CA VAL A 51 -0.11 15.53 -3.54
C VAL A 51 -0.55 15.15 -2.14
N THR A 52 -0.89 13.88 -1.95
CA THR A 52 -1.24 13.33 -0.62
C THR A 52 -0.28 12.18 -0.31
N LEU A 53 0.25 12.20 0.92
CA LEU A 53 1.10 11.13 1.44
C LEU A 53 0.42 10.41 2.59
N ASP A 54 0.65 9.11 2.65
CA ASP A 54 0.31 8.27 3.79
C ASP A 54 1.61 7.75 4.42
N LYS A 55 1.70 7.81 5.74
CA LYS A 55 2.80 7.18 6.46
C LYS A 55 2.57 5.68 6.48
N ASP A 56 3.52 4.94 5.94
CA ASP A 56 3.45 3.49 5.99
C ASP A 56 3.82 3.02 7.40
N SER A 57 2.81 2.85 8.25
CA SER A 57 2.91 2.41 9.64
C SER A 57 3.69 3.34 10.60
N LYS A 58 4.15 2.80 11.74
CA LYS A 58 4.96 3.52 12.74
C LYS A 58 6.37 3.89 12.27
N SER A 59 6.83 3.33 11.17
CA SER A 59 8.11 3.67 10.58
C SER A 59 7.99 5.05 9.92
N HIS A 60 8.57 6.07 10.55
CA HIS A 60 8.68 7.42 9.97
C HIS A 60 9.66 7.47 8.79
N THR A 61 10.14 6.33 8.32
CA THR A 61 11.18 6.23 7.30
C THR A 61 10.64 5.99 5.91
N ARG A 62 9.37 5.50 5.80
CA ARG A 62 8.76 5.13 4.53
C ARG A 62 7.41 5.81 4.33
N PHE A 63 7.18 6.36 3.13
CA PHE A 63 5.97 7.08 2.77
C PHE A 63 5.40 6.59 1.45
N LYS A 64 4.08 6.45 1.40
CA LYS A 64 3.33 6.19 0.19
C LYS A 64 2.74 7.48 -0.34
N ILE A 65 3.01 7.81 -1.61
CA ILE A 65 2.27 8.83 -2.34
C ILE A 65 0.96 8.18 -2.76
N THR A 66 -0.15 8.60 -2.14
CA THR A 66 -1.47 7.97 -2.34
C THR A 66 -2.31 8.68 -3.37
N LYS A 67 -1.99 9.94 -3.67
CA LYS A 67 -2.74 10.77 -4.60
C LYS A 67 -1.83 11.83 -5.20
N LEU A 68 -1.89 11.97 -6.51
CA LEU A 68 -1.37 13.12 -7.25
C LEU A 68 -2.48 13.57 -8.20
N ILE A 69 -2.93 14.81 -8.06
CA ILE A 69 -3.92 15.45 -8.94
C ILE A 69 -3.24 16.63 -9.58
N LEU A 70 -3.43 16.77 -10.89
CA LEU A 70 -2.98 17.88 -11.71
C LEU A 70 -4.24 18.51 -12.33
N GLU A 71 -4.40 19.82 -12.25
CA GLU A 71 -5.50 20.51 -12.95
C GLU A 71 -5.19 20.63 -14.44
N GLU A 72 -3.94 20.97 -14.75
CA GLU A 72 -3.38 20.92 -16.09
C GLU A 72 -2.08 20.13 -16.03
N TYR A 73 -1.76 19.36 -17.09
CA TYR A 73 -0.49 18.66 -17.14
C TYR A 73 0.66 19.67 -17.18
N CYS A 74 1.31 19.84 -16.03
CA CYS A 74 2.52 20.63 -15.90
C CYS A 74 3.58 19.82 -15.15
N ALA A 75 4.48 19.19 -15.89
CA ALA A 75 5.53 18.35 -15.35
C ALA A 75 6.41 19.11 -14.33
N ASP A 76 6.72 20.37 -14.61
CA ASP A 76 7.58 21.19 -13.74
C ASP A 76 6.94 21.49 -12.40
N VAL A 77 5.65 21.82 -12.37
CA VAL A 77 4.91 22.05 -11.11
C VAL A 77 4.82 20.78 -10.30
N SER A 78 4.52 19.65 -10.96
CA SER A 78 4.47 18.35 -10.33
C SER A 78 5.79 17.96 -9.71
N LYS A 79 6.88 18.13 -10.45
CA LYS A 79 8.25 17.88 -10.02
C LYS A 79 8.64 18.73 -8.80
N GLN A 80 8.34 20.03 -8.86
CA GLN A 80 8.61 20.94 -7.74
C GLN A 80 7.83 20.51 -6.47
N LEU A 81 6.54 20.18 -6.61
CA LEU A 81 5.70 19.75 -5.50
C LEU A 81 6.19 18.43 -4.89
N ILE A 82 6.49 17.43 -5.72
CA ILE A 82 6.98 16.13 -5.26
C ILE A 82 8.36 16.29 -4.60
N ASN A 83 9.28 17.06 -5.19
CA ASN A 83 10.61 17.32 -4.62
C ASN A 83 10.53 18.05 -3.29
N PHE A 84 9.66 19.04 -3.17
CA PHE A 84 9.42 19.74 -1.90
C PHE A 84 8.99 18.76 -0.80
N VAL A 85 8.02 17.91 -1.10
CA VAL A 85 7.48 16.95 -0.16
C VAL A 85 8.53 15.92 0.23
N ILE A 86 9.25 15.34 -0.73
CA ILE A 86 10.35 14.42 -0.48
C ILE A 86 11.41 15.06 0.41
N SER A 87 11.85 16.29 0.07
CA SER A 87 12.88 17.00 0.83
C SER A 87 12.45 17.26 2.27
N LYS A 88 11.19 17.68 2.46
CA LYS A 88 10.62 17.91 3.79
C LYS A 88 10.64 16.65 4.66
N TYR A 89 10.20 15.51 4.13
CA TYR A 89 10.17 14.27 4.91
C TYR A 89 11.55 13.63 5.08
N ARG A 90 12.45 13.80 4.11
CA ARG A 90 13.86 13.41 4.28
C ARG A 90 14.52 14.14 5.45
N ALA A 91 14.26 15.42 5.61
CA ALA A 91 14.73 16.18 6.75
C ALA A 91 14.20 15.63 8.10
N GLN A 92 13.04 14.95 8.07
CA GLN A 92 12.43 14.26 9.22
C GLN A 92 12.87 12.80 9.38
N GLY A 93 13.75 12.30 8.50
CA GLY A 93 14.28 10.95 8.58
C GLY A 93 13.69 9.94 7.58
N ALA A 94 12.81 10.37 6.67
CA ALA A 94 12.32 9.49 5.60
C ALA A 94 13.46 9.10 4.64
N ASN A 95 13.51 7.82 4.30
CA ASN A 95 14.51 7.26 3.40
C ASN A 95 13.91 6.54 2.19
N SER A 96 12.60 6.30 2.18
CA SER A 96 11.92 5.61 1.09
C SER A 96 10.56 6.22 0.78
N PHE A 97 10.29 6.39 -0.53
CA PHE A 97 9.01 6.86 -1.06
C PHE A 97 8.57 5.91 -2.14
N TYR A 98 7.27 5.53 -2.14
CA TYR A 98 6.72 4.72 -3.19
C TYR A 98 5.35 5.21 -3.63
N VAL A 99 4.98 4.87 -4.87
CA VAL A 99 3.70 5.19 -5.49
C VAL A 99 3.22 3.99 -6.30
N VAL A 100 1.91 3.84 -6.41
CA VAL A 100 1.26 2.85 -7.29
C VAL A 100 0.51 3.62 -8.36
N VAL A 101 0.90 3.45 -9.63
CA VAL A 101 0.37 4.19 -10.77
C VAL A 101 -0.23 3.20 -11.76
N ASP A 102 -1.47 3.41 -12.19
CA ASP A 102 -2.11 2.61 -13.23
C ASP A 102 -1.31 2.76 -14.54
N GLU A 103 -1.04 1.63 -15.24
CA GLU A 103 -0.28 1.65 -16.50
C GLU A 103 -0.92 2.51 -17.60
N LYS A 104 -2.22 2.77 -17.51
CA LYS A 104 -2.94 3.68 -18.41
C LYS A 104 -2.60 5.15 -18.17
N GLN A 105 -2.07 5.51 -17.01
CA GLN A 105 -1.69 6.87 -16.64
C GLN A 105 -0.24 7.16 -17.08
N THR A 106 0.00 7.16 -18.39
CA THR A 106 1.32 7.31 -18.98
C THR A 106 2.05 8.59 -18.55
N ASP A 107 1.32 9.69 -18.39
CA ASP A 107 1.87 10.98 -17.97
C ASP A 107 2.41 10.92 -16.54
N LEU A 108 1.66 10.29 -15.62
CA LEU A 108 2.13 10.09 -14.25
C LEU A 108 3.32 9.14 -14.20
N LEU A 109 3.31 8.09 -15.00
CA LEU A 109 4.45 7.17 -15.11
C LEU A 109 5.69 7.91 -15.60
N SER A 110 5.55 8.78 -16.61
CA SER A 110 6.65 9.61 -17.12
C SER A 110 7.20 10.55 -16.05
N ILE A 111 6.34 11.26 -15.32
CA ILE A 111 6.75 12.13 -14.21
C ILE A 111 7.57 11.34 -13.19
N PHE A 112 7.05 10.22 -12.70
CA PHE A 112 7.75 9.47 -11.66
C PHE A 112 9.03 8.80 -12.16
N LYS A 113 9.02 8.17 -13.34
CA LYS A 113 10.19 7.45 -13.87
C LYS A 113 11.24 8.39 -14.43
N SER A 114 10.84 9.24 -15.39
CA SER A 114 11.78 10.03 -16.16
C SER A 114 12.22 11.28 -15.43
N GLU A 115 11.28 12.02 -14.82
CA GLU A 115 11.58 13.29 -14.16
C GLU A 115 12.04 13.13 -12.71
N MET A 116 11.47 12.15 -12.01
CA MET A 116 11.71 11.98 -10.58
C MET A 116 12.64 10.80 -10.26
N ASN A 117 13.06 10.01 -11.28
CA ASN A 117 13.93 8.85 -11.13
C ASN A 117 13.43 7.81 -10.10
N PHE A 118 12.14 7.53 -10.09
CA PHE A 118 11.59 6.38 -9.36
C PHE A 118 11.84 5.10 -10.15
N ARG A 119 12.19 4.04 -9.48
CA ARG A 119 12.47 2.72 -10.09
C ARG A 119 11.25 1.83 -10.00
N ALA A 120 11.01 1.05 -11.04
CA ALA A 120 10.01 -0.02 -11.03
C ALA A 120 10.41 -1.11 -10.03
N CYS A 121 9.50 -1.47 -9.13
CA CYS A 121 9.72 -2.46 -8.07
C CYS A 121 8.76 -3.64 -8.14
N GLY A 122 7.74 -3.56 -8.99
CA GLY A 122 6.74 -4.60 -9.18
C GLY A 122 5.43 -4.05 -9.71
N HIS A 123 4.42 -4.93 -9.77
CA HIS A 123 3.09 -4.58 -10.25
C HIS A 123 2.00 -5.04 -9.28
N GLU A 124 0.86 -4.36 -9.33
CA GLU A 124 -0.39 -4.74 -8.68
C GLU A 124 -1.44 -5.00 -9.77
N TYR A 125 -2.02 -6.18 -9.78
CA TYR A 125 -3.07 -6.59 -10.72
C TYR A 125 -4.41 -6.56 -10.01
N LEU A 126 -5.40 -5.91 -10.59
CA LEU A 126 -6.76 -5.81 -10.06
C LEU A 126 -7.69 -6.67 -10.92
N TYR A 127 -8.38 -7.59 -10.26
CA TYR A 127 -9.42 -8.40 -10.88
C TYR A 127 -10.76 -8.14 -10.20
N LYS A 128 -11.83 -8.09 -10.98
CA LYS A 128 -13.20 -8.09 -10.48
C LYS A 128 -13.69 -9.54 -10.37
N ILE A 129 -14.34 -9.82 -9.26
CA ILE A 129 -14.89 -11.13 -8.97
C ILE A 129 -16.33 -11.14 -9.45
N ASN A 130 -16.59 -11.88 -10.52
CA ASN A 130 -17.93 -12.19 -10.97
C ASN A 130 -18.51 -13.28 -10.06
N CYS A 131 -19.84 -13.27 -9.84
CA CYS A 131 -20.53 -14.12 -8.87
C CYS A 131 -20.01 -15.58 -8.92
N PRO A 132 -19.23 -16.04 -7.94
CA PRO A 132 -18.67 -17.38 -7.96
C PRO A 132 -19.78 -18.39 -7.64
N ASN A 133 -19.75 -19.56 -8.28
CA ASN A 133 -20.61 -20.68 -7.91
C ASN A 133 -20.43 -21.00 -6.41
N THR A 134 -21.54 -21.18 -5.71
CA THR A 134 -21.60 -21.10 -4.22
C THR A 134 -21.21 -22.36 -3.46
N THR A 135 -20.70 -23.40 -4.10
CA THR A 135 -20.17 -24.56 -3.36
C THR A 135 -18.87 -24.16 -2.66
N GLN A 136 -18.96 -24.08 -1.33
CA GLN A 136 -17.87 -23.63 -0.49
C GLN A 136 -17.23 -24.84 0.19
N HIS A 137 -15.91 -25.01 0.02
CA HIS A 137 -15.14 -26.09 0.64
C HIS A 137 -14.25 -25.61 1.78
N LEU A 138 -13.91 -24.31 1.81
CA LEU A 138 -13.00 -23.72 2.81
C LEU A 138 -13.77 -22.86 3.80
N SER A 139 -13.51 -23.06 5.10
CA SER A 139 -13.99 -22.18 6.16
C SER A 139 -12.87 -21.26 6.65
N LEU A 140 -12.95 -19.98 6.33
CA LEU A 140 -12.08 -18.97 6.89
C LEU A 140 -12.55 -18.58 8.30
N ARG A 141 -11.60 -18.31 9.19
CA ARG A 141 -11.89 -17.87 10.56
C ARG A 141 -11.62 -16.38 10.71
N PRO A 142 -12.40 -15.68 11.56
CA PRO A 142 -12.09 -14.30 11.91
C PRO A 142 -10.70 -14.22 12.57
N PHE A 143 -9.94 -13.21 12.20
CA PHE A 143 -8.63 -12.96 12.79
C PHE A 143 -8.74 -12.53 14.25
N LYS A 144 -7.87 -13.07 15.10
CA LYS A 144 -7.73 -12.67 16.51
C LYS A 144 -6.53 -11.74 16.68
N GLN A 145 -6.73 -10.60 17.35
CA GLN A 145 -5.71 -9.52 17.43
C GLN A 145 -4.43 -9.94 18.17
N ASN A 146 -4.45 -10.98 18.99
CA ASN A 146 -3.26 -11.50 19.67
C ASN A 146 -2.26 -12.21 18.74
N ARG A 147 -2.63 -12.52 17.48
CA ARG A 147 -1.78 -13.21 16.49
C ARG A 147 -1.17 -12.27 15.43
N VAL A 148 -1.04 -10.99 15.72
CA VAL A 148 -0.49 -9.98 14.78
C VAL A 148 0.93 -10.32 14.30
N ASN A 149 1.78 -10.81 15.21
CA ASN A 149 3.16 -11.14 14.87
C ASN A 149 3.25 -12.31 13.90
N GLU A 150 2.40 -13.31 14.06
CA GLU A 150 2.30 -14.46 13.15
C GLU A 150 1.97 -14.02 11.73
N ILE A 151 0.96 -13.16 11.56
CA ILE A 151 0.61 -12.62 10.24
C ILE A 151 1.75 -11.82 9.64
N ARG A 152 2.46 -11.04 10.45
CA ARG A 152 3.61 -10.28 9.99
C ARG A 152 4.70 -11.18 9.45
N SER A 153 5.11 -12.21 10.20
CA SER A 153 6.09 -13.19 9.75
C SER A 153 5.64 -13.87 8.46
N PHE A 154 4.42 -14.38 8.45
CA PHE A 154 3.83 -15.02 7.29
C PHE A 154 3.81 -14.12 6.05
N TYR A 155 3.40 -12.86 6.19
CA TYR A 155 3.41 -11.90 5.08
C TYR A 155 4.83 -11.66 4.55
N ASN A 156 5.81 -11.48 5.45
CA ASN A 156 7.20 -11.20 5.08
C ASN A 156 7.89 -12.41 4.45
N GLU A 157 7.54 -13.61 4.86
CA GLU A 157 8.05 -14.86 4.28
C GLU A 157 7.62 -15.02 2.83
N ASN A 158 6.40 -14.61 2.49
CA ASN A 158 5.84 -14.70 1.13
C ASN A 158 6.35 -13.62 0.17
N ILE A 159 7.01 -12.57 0.65
CA ILE A 159 7.63 -11.55 -0.22
C ILE A 159 8.95 -12.09 -0.78
N ASN A 160 9.18 -11.91 -2.08
CA ASN A 160 10.46 -12.25 -2.67
C ASN A 160 11.61 -11.43 -2.05
N SER A 161 12.81 -11.99 -2.01
CA SER A 161 13.97 -11.41 -1.30
C SER A 161 14.33 -10.00 -1.78
N PHE A 162 14.22 -9.74 -3.07
CA PHE A 162 14.50 -8.44 -3.68
C PHE A 162 13.58 -7.33 -3.17
N ASN A 163 12.32 -7.66 -2.92
CA ASN A 163 11.28 -6.70 -2.51
C ASN A 163 11.08 -6.62 -0.99
N LYS A 164 11.75 -7.46 -0.19
CA LYS A 164 11.61 -7.45 1.28
C LYS A 164 11.92 -6.08 1.89
N PHE A 165 12.93 -5.38 1.39
CA PHE A 165 13.30 -4.06 1.88
C PHE A 165 12.16 -3.04 1.75
N LEU A 166 11.45 -3.06 0.62
CA LEU A 166 10.37 -2.09 0.34
C LEU A 166 9.03 -2.47 0.98
N PHE A 167 8.71 -3.76 1.03
CA PHE A 167 7.35 -4.21 1.34
C PHE A 167 7.22 -5.03 2.61
N SER A 168 8.33 -5.38 3.29
CA SER A 168 8.23 -6.06 4.58
C SER A 168 7.55 -5.19 5.63
N ARG A 169 6.70 -5.84 6.42
CA ARG A 169 5.88 -5.18 7.43
C ARG A 169 6.53 -5.33 8.81
N GLU A 170 7.41 -4.40 9.18
CA GLU A 170 8.05 -4.43 10.50
C GLU A 170 7.09 -4.04 11.63
N ASN A 171 6.19 -3.09 11.36
CA ASN A 171 5.26 -2.53 12.34
C ASN A 171 3.83 -2.45 11.80
N TYR A 172 3.28 -3.61 11.40
CA TYR A 172 1.94 -3.64 10.86
C TYR A 172 0.90 -3.24 11.91
N GLN A 173 0.26 -2.09 11.68
CA GLN A 173 -0.95 -1.72 12.40
C GLN A 173 -2.16 -2.09 11.53
N PHE A 174 -2.97 -3.00 12.04
CA PHE A 174 -4.25 -3.30 11.40
C PHE A 174 -5.13 -2.05 11.42
N LYS A 175 -5.55 -1.59 10.25
CA LYS A 175 -6.61 -0.60 10.18
C LYS A 175 -7.89 -1.27 10.70
N ASN A 176 -8.51 -0.70 11.73
CA ASN A 176 -9.66 -1.30 12.43
C ASN A 176 -10.91 -1.47 11.53
N ASN A 177 -10.93 -0.81 10.38
CA ASN A 177 -12.09 -0.77 9.46
C ASN A 177 -12.13 -1.93 8.47
N PHE A 178 -11.29 -2.96 8.62
CA PHE A 178 -11.23 -4.08 7.68
C PHE A 178 -11.69 -5.37 8.36
N GLU A 179 -12.54 -6.12 7.66
CA GLU A 179 -12.77 -7.51 8.01
C GLU A 179 -11.52 -8.31 7.68
N LYS A 180 -11.12 -9.20 8.59
CA LYS A 180 -9.89 -9.97 8.48
C LYS A 180 -10.17 -11.42 8.74
N TYR A 181 -9.63 -12.26 7.88
CA TYR A 181 -9.82 -13.70 7.93
C TYR A 181 -8.47 -14.41 7.83
N VAL A 182 -8.41 -15.57 8.45
CA VAL A 182 -7.25 -16.45 8.46
C VAL A 182 -7.65 -17.87 8.10
N PHE A 183 -6.69 -18.57 7.52
CA PHE A 183 -6.79 -19.98 7.17
C PHE A 183 -5.58 -20.69 7.76
N TYR A 184 -5.82 -21.74 8.54
CA TYR A 184 -4.80 -22.56 9.18
C TYR A 184 -4.83 -23.98 8.63
N ASN A 185 -3.75 -24.73 8.85
CA ASN A 185 -3.77 -26.19 8.72
C ASN A 185 -4.75 -26.81 9.74
N ASP A 186 -5.02 -28.12 9.59
CA ASP A 186 -6.00 -28.84 10.40
C ASP A 186 -5.69 -28.77 11.90
N ASP A 187 -4.40 -28.81 12.27
CA ASP A 187 -3.95 -28.76 13.66
C ASP A 187 -3.87 -27.32 14.23
N GLU A 188 -4.24 -26.30 13.45
CA GLU A 188 -4.12 -24.88 13.79
C GLU A 188 -2.72 -24.40 14.21
N THR A 189 -1.70 -25.14 13.83
CA THR A 189 -0.29 -24.86 14.19
C THR A 189 0.38 -23.94 13.18
N LYS A 190 -0.06 -23.96 11.91
CA LYS A 190 0.55 -23.18 10.81
C LYS A 190 -0.49 -22.31 10.11
N LEU A 191 -0.20 -21.02 10.00
CA LEU A 191 -0.97 -20.09 9.16
C LEU A 191 -0.68 -20.37 7.68
N LEU A 192 -1.74 -20.59 6.89
CA LEU A 192 -1.66 -20.91 5.47
C LEU A 192 -2.19 -19.78 4.59
N GLY A 193 -3.00 -18.90 5.13
CA GLY A 193 -3.54 -17.76 4.39
C GLY A 193 -4.10 -16.67 5.30
N TYR A 194 -3.96 -15.43 4.84
CA TYR A 194 -4.46 -14.23 5.48
C TYR A 194 -5.12 -13.32 4.45
N PHE A 195 -6.31 -12.85 4.78
CA PHE A 195 -7.15 -12.02 3.89
C PHE A 195 -7.65 -10.80 4.64
N GLU A 196 -7.54 -9.63 4.02
CA GLU A 196 -8.13 -8.37 4.47
C GLU A 196 -9.16 -7.90 3.46
N VAL A 197 -10.36 -7.59 3.92
CA VAL A 197 -11.43 -7.03 3.07
C VAL A 197 -11.62 -5.57 3.44
N ALA A 198 -11.25 -4.70 2.52
CA ALA A 198 -11.33 -3.26 2.67
C ALA A 198 -12.46 -2.69 1.82
N THR A 199 -13.13 -1.64 2.30
CA THR A 199 -14.06 -0.86 1.47
C THR A 199 -13.75 0.62 1.54
N LYS A 200 -14.07 1.35 0.45
CA LYS A 200 -13.94 2.82 0.40
C LYS A 200 -15.29 3.53 0.50
N ASN A 201 -16.35 2.92 0.02
CA ASN A 201 -17.68 3.51 -0.17
C ASN A 201 -18.83 2.57 0.23
N CYS A 202 -18.56 1.43 0.88
CA CYS A 202 -19.51 0.37 1.22
C CYS A 202 -20.17 -0.35 0.02
N GLU A 203 -19.76 -0.02 -1.21
CA GLU A 203 -20.21 -0.66 -2.44
C GLU A 203 -19.10 -1.48 -3.10
N ASP A 204 -17.86 -0.95 -3.04
CA ASP A 204 -16.68 -1.59 -3.63
C ASP A 204 -15.79 -2.17 -2.51
N PHE A 205 -15.62 -3.47 -2.55
CA PHE A 205 -14.80 -4.23 -1.60
C PHE A 205 -13.55 -4.76 -2.27
N TYR A 206 -12.43 -4.68 -1.59
CA TYR A 206 -11.12 -5.06 -2.10
C TYR A 206 -10.49 -6.10 -1.18
N ILE A 207 -10.17 -7.27 -1.71
CA ILE A 207 -9.43 -8.32 -1.01
C ILE A 207 -7.93 -8.08 -1.21
N ASN A 208 -7.22 -7.83 -0.09
CA ASN A 208 -5.78 -7.94 -0.01
C ASN A 208 -5.45 -9.22 0.74
N PHE A 209 -4.48 -9.99 0.28
CA PHE A 209 -4.20 -11.29 0.86
C PHE A 209 -2.72 -11.67 0.79
N SER A 210 -2.38 -12.69 1.55
CA SER A 210 -1.16 -13.49 1.41
C SER A 210 -1.55 -14.94 1.65
N ILE A 211 -1.06 -15.86 0.83
CA ILE A 211 -1.33 -17.29 0.92
C ILE A 211 -0.02 -18.07 0.73
N ASP A 212 0.15 -19.17 1.47
CA ASP A 212 1.30 -20.06 1.34
C ASP A 212 1.29 -20.68 -0.07
N PHE A 213 2.46 -20.79 -0.69
CA PHE A 213 2.64 -21.28 -2.06
C PHE A 213 1.97 -22.65 -2.29
N ALA A 214 2.10 -23.58 -1.35
CA ALA A 214 1.51 -24.91 -1.46
C ALA A 214 -0.03 -24.93 -1.42
N TYR A 215 -0.65 -23.80 -1.05
CA TYR A 215 -2.10 -23.70 -0.84
C TYR A 215 -2.78 -22.72 -1.79
N ASN A 216 -2.14 -22.30 -2.88
CA ASN A 216 -2.68 -21.38 -3.87
C ASN A 216 -4.05 -21.78 -4.40
N ILE A 217 -4.31 -23.08 -4.55
CA ILE A 217 -5.58 -23.63 -5.04
C ILE A 217 -6.78 -23.18 -4.20
N TYR A 218 -6.58 -22.94 -2.90
CA TYR A 218 -7.65 -22.53 -2.00
C TYR A 218 -8.04 -21.05 -2.13
N ILE A 219 -7.36 -20.27 -2.98
CA ILE A 219 -7.70 -18.86 -3.17
C ILE A 219 -9.15 -18.68 -3.65
N ILE A 220 -9.63 -19.54 -4.52
CA ILE A 220 -10.99 -19.48 -5.05
C ILE A 220 -12.03 -19.77 -3.97
N ASP A 221 -11.77 -20.74 -3.10
CA ASP A 221 -12.66 -21.04 -1.98
C ASP A 221 -12.67 -19.93 -0.93
N ALA A 222 -11.53 -19.31 -0.69
CA ALA A 222 -11.43 -18.12 0.18
C ALA A 222 -12.26 -16.95 -0.39
N ILE A 223 -12.18 -16.71 -1.70
CA ILE A 223 -12.97 -15.69 -2.40
C ILE A 223 -14.47 -16.00 -2.26
N ARG A 224 -14.88 -17.24 -2.47
CA ARG A 224 -16.28 -17.69 -2.33
C ARG A 224 -16.80 -17.45 -0.91
N PHE A 225 -15.99 -17.79 0.10
CA PHE A 225 -16.34 -17.54 1.49
C PHE A 225 -16.57 -16.06 1.74
N ILE A 226 -15.63 -15.20 1.35
CA ILE A 226 -15.71 -13.74 1.54
C ILE A 226 -16.93 -13.18 0.80
N TYR A 227 -17.15 -13.61 -0.45
CA TYR A 227 -18.30 -13.19 -1.24
C TYR A 227 -19.61 -13.55 -0.54
N SER A 228 -19.75 -14.77 -0.02
CA SER A 228 -20.95 -15.23 0.69
C SER A 228 -21.21 -14.40 1.95
N ARG A 229 -20.16 -14.04 2.68
CA ARG A 229 -20.27 -13.19 3.87
C ARG A 229 -20.72 -11.76 3.53
N LEU A 230 -20.16 -11.17 2.47
CA LEU A 230 -20.57 -9.86 1.99
C LEU A 230 -22.01 -9.86 1.49
N LYS A 231 -22.43 -10.91 0.76
CA LYS A 231 -23.80 -11.06 0.27
C LYS A 231 -24.84 -11.11 1.38
N GLN A 232 -24.50 -11.66 2.55
CA GLN A 232 -25.37 -11.65 3.72
C GLN A 232 -25.57 -10.25 4.32
N LYS A 233 -24.58 -9.34 4.17
CA LYS A 233 -24.58 -8.00 4.77
C LYS A 233 -25.00 -6.90 3.80
N HIS A 234 -24.78 -7.07 2.51
CA HIS A 234 -24.95 -6.06 1.47
C HIS A 234 -25.86 -6.58 0.35
N LYS A 235 -26.87 -5.79 -0.03
CA LYS A 235 -27.80 -6.14 -1.12
C LYS A 235 -27.13 -6.14 -2.49
N SER A 236 -26.24 -5.18 -2.73
CA SER A 236 -25.42 -5.07 -3.93
C SER A 236 -24.01 -4.63 -3.57
N PHE A 237 -23.02 -5.17 -4.21
CA PHE A 237 -21.62 -4.79 -4.04
C PHE A 237 -20.78 -5.30 -5.21
N ASN A 238 -19.64 -4.64 -5.43
CA ASN A 238 -18.58 -5.15 -6.29
C ASN A 238 -17.47 -5.71 -5.42
N LEU A 239 -16.91 -6.85 -5.80
CA LEU A 239 -15.78 -7.45 -5.11
C LEU A 239 -14.58 -7.51 -6.05
N TYR A 240 -13.44 -7.04 -5.56
CA TYR A 240 -12.18 -7.01 -6.30
C TYR A 240 -11.10 -7.73 -5.51
N ILE A 241 -10.16 -8.34 -6.21
CA ILE A 241 -8.96 -8.92 -5.61
C ILE A 241 -7.71 -8.31 -6.21
N LYS A 242 -6.72 -8.05 -5.35
CA LYS A 242 -5.43 -7.46 -5.70
C LYS A 242 -4.33 -8.49 -5.59
N VAL A 243 -3.69 -8.80 -6.70
CA VAL A 243 -2.50 -9.66 -6.76
C VAL A 243 -1.28 -8.79 -6.96
N LYS A 244 -0.26 -9.01 -6.14
CA LYS A 244 0.99 -8.26 -6.19
C LYS A 244 2.10 -9.19 -6.64
N ASP A 245 2.83 -8.81 -7.70
CA ASP A 245 3.85 -9.67 -8.30
C ASP A 245 5.13 -9.81 -7.46
N TYR A 246 5.27 -9.03 -6.41
CA TYR A 246 6.36 -9.20 -5.46
C TYR A 246 6.16 -10.34 -4.45
N PHE A 247 5.01 -10.99 -4.44
CA PHE A 247 4.84 -12.27 -3.75
C PHE A 247 5.39 -13.42 -4.59
N MET A 248 6.02 -14.39 -3.92
CA MET A 248 6.70 -15.52 -4.58
C MET A 248 5.78 -16.35 -5.48
N ASN A 249 4.50 -16.45 -5.12
CA ASN A 249 3.47 -17.26 -5.79
C ASN A 249 2.57 -16.48 -6.75
N SER A 250 2.92 -15.26 -7.09
CA SER A 250 2.06 -14.36 -7.87
C SER A 250 1.68 -14.90 -9.25
N LYS A 251 2.60 -15.60 -9.93
CA LYS A 251 2.36 -16.14 -11.29
C LYS A 251 1.27 -17.21 -11.29
N GLU A 252 1.34 -18.14 -10.33
CA GLU A 252 0.33 -19.19 -10.19
C GLU A 252 -1.04 -18.61 -9.81
N LEU A 253 -1.04 -17.64 -8.88
CA LEU A 253 -2.27 -16.96 -8.48
C LEU A 253 -2.94 -16.26 -9.66
N LEU A 254 -2.18 -15.57 -10.51
CA LEU A 254 -2.71 -14.94 -11.72
C LEU A 254 -3.29 -15.97 -12.70
N ALA A 255 -2.63 -17.14 -12.86
CA ALA A 255 -3.13 -18.23 -13.68
C ALA A 255 -4.46 -18.77 -13.14
N ILE A 256 -4.53 -19.07 -11.84
CA ILE A 256 -5.75 -19.57 -11.17
C ILE A 256 -6.93 -18.58 -11.34
N LEU A 257 -6.70 -17.28 -11.17
CA LEU A 257 -7.75 -16.27 -11.34
C LEU A 257 -8.26 -16.23 -12.78
N LYS A 258 -7.34 -16.31 -13.76
CA LYS A 258 -7.69 -16.34 -15.18
C LYS A 258 -8.49 -17.59 -15.56
N GLU A 259 -8.07 -18.77 -15.09
CA GLU A 259 -8.78 -20.05 -15.32
C GLU A 259 -10.18 -20.05 -14.72
N ASN A 260 -10.40 -19.33 -13.62
CA ASN A 260 -11.71 -19.17 -12.99
C ASN A 260 -12.52 -17.98 -13.55
N ASN A 261 -12.18 -17.47 -14.74
CA ASN A 261 -12.88 -16.41 -15.45
C ASN A 261 -13.09 -15.12 -14.65
N MET A 262 -12.13 -14.76 -13.79
CA MET A 262 -12.12 -13.46 -13.12
C MET A 262 -11.80 -12.36 -14.14
N GLU A 263 -12.55 -11.27 -14.08
CA GLU A 263 -12.41 -10.15 -15.01
C GLU A 263 -11.19 -9.29 -14.66
N PHE A 264 -10.21 -9.22 -15.56
CA PHE A 264 -9.07 -8.32 -15.40
C PHE A 264 -9.52 -6.87 -15.60
N ILE A 265 -9.25 -6.00 -14.61
CA ILE A 265 -9.63 -4.60 -14.62
C ILE A 265 -8.45 -3.70 -14.98
N SER A 266 -7.35 -3.82 -14.22
CA SER A 266 -6.19 -2.95 -14.44
C SER A 266 -4.91 -3.58 -13.90
N LYS A 267 -3.81 -3.08 -14.44
CA LYS A 267 -2.45 -3.32 -13.96
C LYS A 267 -1.84 -1.98 -13.57
N SER A 268 -1.28 -1.93 -12.38
CA SER A 268 -0.58 -0.75 -11.87
C SER A 268 0.88 -1.09 -11.63
N GLU A 269 1.75 -0.15 -11.92
CA GLU A 269 3.18 -0.27 -11.63
C GLU A 269 3.48 0.31 -10.26
N ILE A 270 4.30 -0.39 -9.48
CA ILE A 270 4.78 0.06 -8.19
C ILE A 270 6.15 0.67 -8.40
N LEU A 271 6.25 1.96 -8.15
CA LEU A 271 7.47 2.73 -8.33
C LEU A 271 8.00 3.17 -6.97
N ALA A 272 9.31 3.06 -6.75
CA ALA A 272 9.92 3.48 -5.50
C ALA A 272 11.20 4.30 -5.72
N LYS A 273 11.48 5.16 -4.76
CA LYS A 273 12.71 5.94 -4.69
C LYS A 273 13.26 5.90 -3.27
N ASP A 274 14.48 5.38 -3.15
CA ASP A 274 15.17 5.22 -1.88
C ASP A 274 16.31 6.22 -1.77
N TYR A 275 16.51 6.69 -0.55
CA TYR A 275 17.58 7.61 -0.19
C TYR A 275 18.39 7.00 0.94
N TYR A 276 19.60 6.58 0.63
CA TYR A 276 20.54 6.13 1.65
C TYR A 276 21.12 7.36 2.35
N ARG A 277 21.12 7.36 3.67
CA ARG A 277 22.00 8.27 4.41
C ARG A 277 23.40 7.71 4.30
N GLU A 278 24.34 8.49 3.76
CA GLU A 278 25.74 8.28 4.12
C GLU A 278 25.85 8.37 5.64
N VAL A 279 26.13 7.26 6.28
CA VAL A 279 26.56 7.28 7.68
C VAL A 279 27.91 7.96 7.64
N LYS A 280 27.95 9.28 7.91
CA LYS A 280 29.22 9.93 8.22
C LYS A 280 29.76 9.17 9.40
N GLU A 281 30.84 8.43 9.19
CA GLU A 281 31.57 7.74 10.25
C GLU A 281 31.84 8.78 11.34
N ASN A 282 31.12 8.70 12.44
CA ASN A 282 31.50 9.42 13.63
C ASN A 282 32.88 8.89 14.01
N ASN A 283 33.82 9.77 14.22
CA ASN A 283 35.22 9.49 14.58
C ASN A 283 35.41 8.55 15.79
N LEU A 284 34.34 8.06 16.40
CA LEU A 284 34.31 7.06 17.48
C LEU A 284 34.66 5.62 17.01
N PHE A 285 34.61 5.33 15.69
CA PHE A 285 34.92 4.00 15.15
C PHE A 285 36.24 3.94 14.35
N LYS A 286 37.11 4.92 14.48
CA LYS A 286 38.41 4.93 13.78
C LYS A 286 39.32 3.71 14.07
N ASN A 287 38.98 2.90 15.08
CA ASN A 287 39.75 1.72 15.46
C ASN A 287 39.04 0.37 15.22
N ALA A 288 37.84 0.35 14.66
CA ALA A 288 37.17 -0.89 14.30
C ALA A 288 37.57 -1.29 12.87
N LYS A 289 38.50 -2.21 12.73
CA LYS A 289 38.76 -2.93 11.47
C LYS A 289 37.53 -3.80 11.18
N ILE A 290 36.67 -3.36 10.27
CA ILE A 290 35.63 -4.23 9.70
C ILE A 290 36.35 -5.13 8.70
N ILE A 291 36.56 -6.38 9.07
CA ILE A 291 37.06 -7.41 8.16
C ILE A 291 35.82 -7.93 7.42
N PHE A 292 35.65 -7.52 6.16
CA PHE A 292 34.76 -8.21 5.24
C PHE A 292 35.44 -9.52 4.84
N ASN A 293 34.91 -10.64 5.30
CA ASN A 293 35.23 -11.91 4.72
C ASN A 293 34.57 -12.01 3.35
N ASP A 294 35.36 -11.85 2.30
CA ASP A 294 34.93 -12.06 0.93
C ASP A 294 34.66 -13.57 0.74
N PRO A 295 33.42 -13.99 0.41
CA PRO A 295 33.09 -15.41 0.26
C PRO A 295 33.61 -16.04 -1.05
N THR A 296 34.50 -15.36 -1.79
CA THR A 296 34.99 -15.84 -3.10
C THR A 296 36.33 -16.57 -3.07
N THR A 297 36.85 -16.94 -1.89
CA THR A 297 38.05 -17.81 -1.81
C THR A 297 37.78 -19.01 -0.91
N ALA A 298 37.10 -20.01 -1.46
CA ALA A 298 37.23 -21.43 -1.09
C ALA A 298 36.70 -22.28 -2.24
#